data_9f6c427fd0728b8dbc983ae9e6da0f57
#
_entry.id   9f6c427fd0728b8dbc983ae9e6da0f57
#
_cell.length_a   1.000
_cell.length_b   1.000
_cell.length_c   1.000
_cell.angle_alpha   90.00
_cell.angle_beta   90.00
_cell.angle_gamma   90.00
#
_symmetry.space_group_name_H-M   'P 1'
#
loop_
_entity.id
_entity.type
_entity.pdbx_description
1 polymer ?
#
loop_
_entity_poly.entity_id
_entity_poly.type
_entity_poly.pdbx_seq_one_letter_code
_entity_poly.pdbx_strand_id
1 'polypeptide(L)'
;MQKELISEISSPLVSFIITTSNHQKEYLVECINSILQLSLNAKEREIILVDDGSDELVASQIKELLDNLLYLRLPGLGSSMARNYGMYLAKGKYIQFIEGDDYLLQPTYEHCLDIVRFHNPDIVTFCFSKDDTGEASYELPTPISGTEYLNNNTLLGSACSYIFRRAIVGSLLFSPNISFGEDEEFTPQLFLRAERIFKTQTSPYYNRVDKYAPGELENKDKIDIHMDNKLEVILHLQKLLDTVPVAERQALNRRIAQLSMDYLVNNIRLKHSLISLNHAIRELRKHGLYPLPNKEYTKKYMMFRKMIGTYVGRIALLFLIKK
;
A
#
# COMPACT_ATOMS: atom_id res chain seq x y z
N MET A 1 -32.58 -26.97 26.64
CA MET A 1 -31.73 -26.20 27.54
C MET A 1 -30.30 -26.75 27.47
N GLN A 2 -29.72 -26.84 26.25
CA GLN A 2 -28.32 -27.31 25.99
C GLN A 2 -27.75 -26.74 24.69
N LYS A 3 -28.26 -25.59 24.23
CA LYS A 3 -27.81 -24.92 22.97
C LYS A 3 -27.16 -23.54 23.19
N GLU A 4 -26.77 -23.19 24.41
CA GLU A 4 -26.28 -21.83 24.75
C GLU A 4 -24.85 -21.80 25.31
N LEU A 5 -23.99 -22.73 24.92
CA LEU A 5 -22.58 -22.74 25.32
C LEU A 5 -21.63 -23.02 24.14
N ILE A 6 -21.97 -22.55 22.97
CA ILE A 6 -20.90 -22.20 22.00
C ILE A 6 -20.52 -20.79 22.37
N SER A 7 -19.51 -20.64 23.24
CA SER A 7 -18.82 -19.37 23.42
C SER A 7 -18.52 -18.85 22.02
N GLU A 8 -19.09 -17.71 21.64
CA GLU A 8 -18.63 -16.94 20.48
C GLU A 8 -17.12 -16.82 20.64
N ILE A 9 -16.39 -17.57 19.85
CA ILE A 9 -14.97 -17.34 19.67
C ILE A 9 -14.95 -15.98 18.98
N SER A 10 -14.88 -14.92 19.80
CA SER A 10 -14.85 -13.57 19.27
C SER A 10 -13.60 -13.47 18.39
N SER A 11 -13.83 -13.27 17.10
CA SER A 11 -12.71 -13.04 16.17
C SER A 11 -11.89 -11.84 16.67
N PRO A 12 -10.57 -11.86 16.51
CA PRO A 12 -9.75 -10.71 16.84
C PRO A 12 -10.28 -9.42 16.19
N LEU A 13 -10.07 -8.30 16.86
CA LEU A 13 -10.44 -7.01 16.28
C LEU A 13 -9.55 -6.70 15.08
N VAL A 14 -8.21 -6.86 15.21
CA VAL A 14 -7.24 -6.58 14.16
C VAL A 14 -6.28 -7.77 13.99
N SER A 15 -6.09 -8.19 12.74
CA SER A 15 -4.96 -9.02 12.31
C SER A 15 -3.87 -8.12 11.76
N PHE A 16 -2.73 -8.10 12.43
CA PHE A 16 -1.50 -7.46 11.95
C PHE A 16 -0.72 -8.46 11.13
N ILE A 17 -0.57 -8.20 9.83
CA ILE A 17 0.19 -9.05 8.91
C ILE A 17 1.54 -8.41 8.69
N ILE A 18 2.58 -9.01 9.23
CA ILE A 18 3.96 -8.58 9.08
C ILE A 18 4.61 -9.40 7.97
N THR A 19 5.14 -8.74 6.95
CA THR A 19 5.95 -9.38 5.91
C THR A 19 7.42 -9.08 6.13
N THR A 20 8.28 -10.12 6.05
CA THR A 20 9.71 -9.98 6.24
C THR A 20 10.49 -10.84 5.26
N SER A 21 11.64 -10.32 4.80
CA SER A 21 12.63 -11.06 4.02
C SER A 21 14.01 -10.44 4.26
N ASN A 22 14.88 -11.16 4.94
CA ASN A 22 16.23 -10.71 5.29
C ASN A 22 16.31 -9.38 6.08
N HIS A 23 15.25 -9.01 6.84
CA HIS A 23 15.33 -7.85 7.72
C HIS A 23 16.19 -8.15 8.95
N GLN A 24 16.81 -7.10 9.48
CA GLN A 24 17.59 -7.21 10.71
C GLN A 24 16.69 -7.61 11.88
N LYS A 25 17.22 -8.51 12.75
CA LYS A 25 16.50 -9.01 13.92
C LYS A 25 15.94 -7.89 14.79
N GLU A 26 16.76 -6.87 15.03
CA GLU A 26 16.43 -5.73 15.90
C GLU A 26 15.19 -4.97 15.39
N TYR A 27 15.09 -4.75 14.10
CA TYR A 27 13.95 -4.07 13.47
C TYR A 27 12.69 -4.93 13.58
N LEU A 28 12.79 -6.22 13.30
CA LEU A 28 11.65 -7.13 13.41
C LEU A 28 11.15 -7.25 14.86
N VAL A 29 12.05 -7.31 15.84
CA VAL A 29 11.69 -7.31 17.26
C VAL A 29 10.99 -6.02 17.65
N GLU A 30 11.46 -4.85 17.17
CA GLU A 30 10.84 -3.58 17.43
C GLU A 30 9.45 -3.48 16.76
N CYS A 31 9.32 -3.97 15.51
CA CYS A 31 8.05 -4.06 14.81
C CYS A 31 7.01 -4.86 15.64
N ILE A 32 7.34 -6.07 16.07
CA ILE A 32 6.43 -6.93 16.85
C ILE A 32 6.10 -6.27 18.19
N ASN A 33 7.09 -5.73 18.91
CA ASN A 33 6.87 -5.08 20.19
C ASN A 33 5.98 -3.84 20.09
N SER A 34 6.07 -3.07 19.00
CA SER A 34 5.20 -1.93 18.77
C SER A 34 3.71 -2.32 18.73
N ILE A 35 3.40 -3.50 18.18
CA ILE A 35 2.04 -4.05 18.17
C ILE A 35 1.65 -4.58 19.55
N LEU A 36 2.59 -5.23 20.26
CA LEU A 36 2.33 -5.79 21.59
C LEU A 36 2.04 -4.68 22.63
N GLN A 37 2.54 -3.49 22.44
CA GLN A 37 2.34 -2.32 23.30
C GLN A 37 1.01 -1.60 23.07
N LEU A 38 0.28 -1.90 21.99
CA LEU A 38 -1.04 -1.31 21.72
C LEU A 38 -2.07 -1.71 22.80
N SER A 39 -3.09 -0.87 23.00
CA SER A 39 -4.19 -1.10 23.95
C SER A 39 -5.16 -2.21 23.50
N LEU A 40 -4.64 -3.25 22.88
CA LEU A 40 -5.35 -4.44 22.44
C LEU A 40 -4.95 -5.62 23.35
N ASN A 41 -5.92 -6.29 23.94
CA ASN A 41 -5.64 -7.52 24.67
C ASN A 41 -5.36 -8.70 23.69
N ALA A 42 -4.87 -9.82 24.22
CA ALA A 42 -4.46 -10.97 23.40
C ALA A 42 -5.61 -11.60 22.58
N LYS A 43 -6.88 -11.35 22.93
CA LYS A 43 -8.04 -11.83 22.15
C LYS A 43 -8.47 -10.82 21.07
N GLU A 44 -8.08 -9.56 21.20
CA GLU A 44 -8.42 -8.50 20.25
C GLU A 44 -7.40 -8.36 19.13
N ARG A 45 -6.15 -8.84 19.34
CA ARG A 45 -5.12 -8.79 18.30
C ARG A 45 -4.70 -10.19 17.85
N GLU A 46 -4.37 -10.29 16.59
CA GLU A 46 -3.73 -11.42 15.97
C GLU A 46 -2.49 -10.90 15.24
N ILE A 47 -1.34 -11.49 15.45
CA ILE A 47 -0.10 -11.14 14.74
C ILE A 47 0.25 -12.32 13.84
N ILE A 48 0.40 -12.08 12.54
CA ILE A 48 0.78 -13.07 11.54
C ILE A 48 2.09 -12.60 10.91
N LEU A 49 3.17 -13.31 11.21
CA LEU A 49 4.48 -13.05 10.63
C LEU A 49 4.72 -13.99 9.46
N VAL A 50 4.85 -13.41 8.26
CA VAL A 50 5.16 -14.14 7.03
C VAL A 50 6.60 -13.85 6.62
N ASP A 51 7.45 -14.85 6.80
CA ASP A 51 8.86 -14.85 6.37
C ASP A 51 8.93 -15.34 4.92
N ASP A 52 9.20 -14.44 4.00
CA ASP A 52 9.28 -14.76 2.57
C ASP A 52 10.71 -15.14 2.15
N GLY A 53 11.16 -16.25 2.67
CA GLY A 53 12.41 -16.91 2.24
C GLY A 53 13.68 -16.23 2.73
N SER A 54 13.71 -15.71 3.97
CA SER A 54 14.96 -15.21 4.56
C SER A 54 16.05 -16.28 4.58
N ASP A 55 17.29 -15.86 4.37
CA ASP A 55 18.47 -16.78 4.36
C ASP A 55 18.61 -17.51 5.70
N GLU A 56 18.48 -16.77 6.80
CA GLU A 56 18.43 -17.31 8.15
C GLU A 56 17.01 -17.56 8.63
N LEU A 57 16.83 -18.59 9.47
CA LEU A 57 15.51 -18.92 10.03
C LEU A 57 15.08 -17.84 11.04
N VAL A 58 14.17 -16.96 10.62
CA VAL A 58 13.63 -15.86 11.43
C VAL A 58 13.08 -16.35 12.77
N ALA A 59 12.36 -17.48 12.80
CA ALA A 59 11.83 -18.06 14.04
C ALA A 59 12.94 -18.33 15.09
N SER A 60 14.16 -18.67 14.68
CA SER A 60 15.27 -18.87 15.61
C SER A 60 15.80 -17.58 16.24
N GLN A 61 15.58 -16.46 15.56
CA GLN A 61 16.03 -15.13 16.00
C GLN A 61 15.06 -14.49 16.99
N ILE A 62 13.76 -14.82 16.90
CA ILE A 62 12.67 -14.21 17.70
C ILE A 62 11.98 -15.19 18.64
N LYS A 63 12.70 -16.21 19.14
CA LYS A 63 12.12 -17.30 19.96
C LYS A 63 11.21 -16.82 21.09
N GLU A 64 11.58 -15.74 21.77
CA GLU A 64 10.86 -15.18 22.92
C GLU A 64 9.51 -14.54 22.54
N LEU A 65 9.31 -14.26 21.25
CA LEU A 65 8.08 -13.62 20.74
C LEU A 65 7.13 -14.62 20.05
N LEU A 66 7.58 -15.85 19.76
CA LEU A 66 6.80 -16.83 18.97
C LEU A 66 5.44 -17.17 19.60
N ASP A 67 5.34 -17.17 20.93
CA ASP A 67 4.06 -17.46 21.62
C ASP A 67 2.99 -16.38 21.38
N ASN A 68 3.38 -15.22 20.87
CA ASN A 68 2.48 -14.07 20.62
C ASN A 68 2.00 -13.97 19.17
N LEU A 69 2.46 -14.85 18.27
CA LEU A 69 2.20 -14.70 16.83
C LEU A 69 2.07 -16.04 16.10
N LEU A 70 1.40 -16.01 14.96
CA LEU A 70 1.42 -17.09 13.98
C LEU A 70 2.57 -16.87 13.01
N TYR A 71 3.53 -17.80 12.97
CA TYR A 71 4.66 -17.75 12.05
C TYR A 71 4.42 -18.63 10.83
N LEU A 72 4.60 -18.07 9.65
CA LEU A 72 4.59 -18.78 8.37
C LEU A 72 5.88 -18.49 7.60
N ARG A 73 6.54 -19.52 7.07
CA ARG A 73 7.67 -19.36 6.17
C ARG A 73 7.30 -19.80 4.75
N LEU A 74 7.64 -18.96 3.79
CA LEU A 74 7.50 -19.21 2.36
C LEU A 74 8.89 -19.38 1.72
N PRO A 75 8.96 -19.96 0.51
CA PRO A 75 10.26 -20.20 -0.17
C PRO A 75 10.76 -18.98 -1.00
N GLY A 76 10.36 -17.76 -0.69
CA GLY A 76 10.71 -16.56 -1.48
C GLY A 76 9.78 -16.39 -2.68
N LEU A 77 8.51 -16.13 -2.42
CA LEU A 77 7.46 -15.97 -3.46
C LEU A 77 7.16 -14.50 -3.79
N GLY A 78 7.78 -13.57 -3.09
CA GLY A 78 7.59 -12.13 -3.21
C GLY A 78 6.51 -11.55 -2.29
N SER A 79 6.56 -10.22 -2.10
CA SER A 79 5.70 -9.47 -1.17
C SER A 79 4.21 -9.68 -1.44
N SER A 80 3.78 -9.75 -2.69
CA SER A 80 2.41 -10.04 -3.11
C SER A 80 1.89 -11.35 -2.52
N MET A 81 2.65 -12.41 -2.66
CA MET A 81 2.27 -13.73 -2.15
C MET A 81 2.33 -13.77 -0.61
N ALA A 82 3.33 -13.14 0.00
CA ALA A 82 3.42 -13.05 1.45
C ALA A 82 2.17 -12.36 2.05
N ARG A 83 1.75 -11.22 1.48
CA ARG A 83 0.52 -10.53 1.91
C ARG A 83 -0.74 -11.35 1.64
N ASN A 84 -0.83 -12.06 0.51
CA ASN A 84 -1.97 -12.93 0.19
C ASN A 84 -2.10 -14.08 1.18
N TYR A 85 -1.01 -14.75 1.54
CA TYR A 85 -1.03 -15.80 2.57
C TYR A 85 -1.38 -15.23 3.94
N GLY A 86 -0.86 -14.06 4.30
CA GLY A 86 -1.24 -13.35 5.53
C GLY A 86 -2.73 -13.08 5.58
N MET A 87 -3.34 -12.54 4.50
CA MET A 87 -4.78 -12.30 4.41
C MET A 87 -5.60 -13.59 4.50
N TYR A 88 -5.14 -14.67 3.89
CA TYR A 88 -5.80 -15.97 3.96
C TYR A 88 -5.86 -16.54 5.39
N LEU A 89 -4.80 -16.34 6.16
CA LEU A 89 -4.70 -16.79 7.55
C LEU A 89 -5.45 -15.87 8.54
N ALA A 90 -5.65 -14.61 8.18
CA ALA A 90 -6.21 -13.58 9.05
C ALA A 90 -7.66 -13.90 9.49
N LYS A 91 -7.92 -13.84 10.79
CA LYS A 91 -9.24 -14.05 11.42
C LYS A 91 -9.85 -12.75 11.94
N GLY A 92 -9.05 -11.69 12.06
CA GLY A 92 -9.47 -10.40 12.58
C GLY A 92 -10.58 -9.76 11.73
N LYS A 93 -11.40 -8.95 12.40
CA LYS A 93 -12.42 -8.13 11.73
C LYS A 93 -11.78 -7.12 10.78
N TYR A 94 -10.62 -6.59 11.16
CA TYR A 94 -9.79 -5.67 10.37
C TYR A 94 -8.42 -6.27 10.11
N ILE A 95 -7.75 -5.75 9.08
CA ILE A 95 -6.39 -6.11 8.70
C ILE A 95 -5.54 -4.85 8.64
N GLN A 96 -4.30 -4.95 9.15
CA GLN A 96 -3.22 -3.98 8.98
C GLN A 96 -1.99 -4.69 8.45
N PHE A 97 -1.45 -4.24 7.32
CA PHE A 97 -0.13 -4.68 6.85
C PHE A 97 0.98 -3.87 7.49
N ILE A 98 2.09 -4.52 7.81
CA ILE A 98 3.29 -3.88 8.33
C ILE A 98 4.52 -4.56 7.69
N GLU A 99 5.49 -3.76 7.27
CA GLU A 99 6.80 -4.29 6.87
C GLU A 99 7.63 -4.63 8.11
N GLY A 100 8.39 -5.70 8.07
CA GLY A 100 9.13 -6.20 9.24
C GLY A 100 10.24 -5.29 9.75
N ASP A 101 10.63 -4.27 9.00
CA ASP A 101 11.59 -3.24 9.40
C ASP A 101 10.95 -1.92 9.87
N ASP A 102 9.62 -1.81 9.79
CA ASP A 102 8.84 -0.65 10.24
C ASP A 102 8.18 -0.90 11.59
N TYR A 103 7.58 0.12 12.19
CA TYR A 103 6.86 -0.03 13.45
C TYR A 103 5.73 1.00 13.62
N LEU A 104 4.83 0.70 14.57
CA LEU A 104 3.71 1.57 14.92
C LEU A 104 4.07 2.47 16.09
N LEU A 105 3.64 3.72 16.02
CA LEU A 105 3.78 4.70 17.08
C LEU A 105 2.53 4.68 17.94
N GLN A 106 2.63 4.10 19.13
CA GLN A 106 1.50 3.77 20.00
C GLN A 106 0.52 4.94 20.23
N PRO A 107 0.93 6.11 20.68
CA PRO A 107 -0.04 7.17 21.02
C PRO A 107 -0.90 7.59 19.83
N THR A 108 -0.29 7.65 18.64
CA THR A 108 -0.96 8.09 17.41
C THR A 108 -1.79 6.97 16.77
N TYR A 109 -1.38 5.71 16.94
CA TYR A 109 -2.12 4.54 16.42
C TYR A 109 -3.39 4.25 17.23
N GLU A 110 -3.41 4.57 18.53
CA GLU A 110 -4.59 4.39 19.38
C GLU A 110 -5.82 5.15 18.86
N HIS A 111 -5.62 6.34 18.29
CA HIS A 111 -6.72 7.07 17.65
C HIS A 111 -7.33 6.28 16.47
N CYS A 112 -6.50 5.61 15.67
CA CYS A 112 -7.00 4.75 14.60
C CYS A 112 -7.78 3.54 15.16
N LEU A 113 -7.31 2.95 16.27
CA LEU A 113 -8.00 1.86 16.96
C LEU A 113 -9.35 2.29 17.54
N ASP A 114 -9.46 3.51 18.08
CA ASP A 114 -10.72 4.06 18.56
C ASP A 114 -11.75 4.19 17.42
N ILE A 115 -11.31 4.68 16.25
CA ILE A 115 -12.20 4.71 15.08
C ILE A 115 -12.65 3.30 14.70
N VAL A 116 -11.73 2.33 14.69
CA VAL A 116 -12.03 0.92 14.40
C VAL A 116 -13.04 0.33 15.40
N ARG A 117 -12.88 0.61 16.68
CA ARG A 117 -13.75 0.09 17.77
C ARG A 117 -15.15 0.70 17.72
N PHE A 118 -15.24 2.02 17.56
CA PHE A 118 -16.47 2.75 17.84
C PHE A 118 -17.24 3.21 16.60
N HIS A 119 -16.60 3.32 15.44
CA HIS A 119 -17.20 3.93 14.26
C HIS A 119 -17.45 2.98 13.09
N ASN A 120 -17.08 1.69 13.25
CA ASN A 120 -17.31 0.64 12.25
C ASN A 120 -16.90 1.06 10.82
N PRO A 121 -15.64 1.50 10.59
CA PRO A 121 -15.17 1.91 9.29
C PRO A 121 -15.04 0.73 8.32
N ASP A 122 -14.98 1.00 7.02
CA ASP A 122 -14.43 0.06 6.06
C ASP A 122 -12.91 0.24 5.93
N ILE A 123 -12.45 1.50 5.96
CA ILE A 123 -11.02 1.84 5.93
C ILE A 123 -10.77 3.02 6.88
N VAL A 124 -9.65 2.98 7.58
CA VAL A 124 -9.06 4.13 8.28
C VAL A 124 -7.71 4.42 7.65
N THR A 125 -7.56 5.55 6.97
CA THR A 125 -6.28 5.96 6.36
C THR A 125 -5.52 6.89 7.29
N PHE A 126 -4.19 6.84 7.20
CA PHE A 126 -3.28 7.70 7.96
C PHE A 126 -2.02 8.02 7.14
N CYS A 127 -1.19 8.92 7.65
CA CYS A 127 0.07 9.29 7.05
C CYS A 127 1.23 8.47 7.64
N PHE A 128 2.33 8.37 6.90
CA PHE A 128 3.59 7.89 7.48
C PHE A 128 4.24 8.99 8.31
N SER A 129 4.80 8.60 9.45
CA SER A 129 5.60 9.51 10.25
C SER A 129 6.98 9.74 9.62
N LYS A 130 7.51 10.93 9.84
CA LYS A 130 8.87 11.31 9.42
C LYS A 130 9.91 11.07 10.52
N ASP A 131 9.45 10.89 11.74
CA ASP A 131 10.25 10.67 12.93
C ASP A 131 9.54 9.69 13.88
N ASP A 132 10.18 9.36 14.97
CA ASP A 132 9.70 8.39 15.97
C ASP A 132 8.65 8.94 16.93
N THR A 133 8.27 10.20 16.80
CA THR A 133 7.25 10.84 17.66
C THR A 133 5.85 10.76 17.05
N GLY A 134 5.75 10.83 15.72
CA GLY A 134 4.50 10.90 14.99
C GLY A 134 3.73 12.21 15.21
N GLU A 135 2.75 12.44 14.37
CA GLU A 135 1.81 13.55 14.53
C GLU A 135 0.46 13.03 15.02
N ALA A 136 0.05 13.47 16.20
CA ALA A 136 -1.26 13.10 16.76
C ALA A 136 -2.33 14.08 16.27
N SER A 137 -3.44 13.52 15.80
CA SER A 137 -4.69 14.25 15.57
C SER A 137 -5.82 13.39 16.11
N TYR A 138 -6.57 13.95 17.04
CA TYR A 138 -7.71 13.27 17.67
C TYR A 138 -9.05 13.73 17.06
N GLU A 139 -9.00 14.48 15.98
CA GLU A 139 -10.19 14.89 15.25
C GLU A 139 -10.81 13.68 14.54
N LEU A 140 -12.12 13.48 14.77
CA LEU A 140 -12.87 12.44 14.07
C LEU A 140 -13.32 12.97 12.71
N PRO A 141 -12.74 12.50 11.60
CA PRO A 141 -13.15 12.95 10.27
C PRO A 141 -14.53 12.40 9.91
N THR A 142 -15.28 13.15 9.09
CA THR A 142 -16.50 12.64 8.46
C THR A 142 -16.13 11.53 7.46
N PRO A 143 -16.77 10.35 7.53
CA PRO A 143 -16.50 9.27 6.60
C PRO A 143 -16.98 9.62 5.18
N ILE A 144 -16.19 9.24 4.19
CA ILE A 144 -16.51 9.38 2.77
C ILE A 144 -16.45 8.02 2.07
N SER A 145 -17.09 7.90 0.91
CA SER A 145 -16.98 6.68 0.10
C SER A 145 -15.61 6.56 -0.57
N GLY A 146 -15.24 5.35 -0.97
CA GLY A 146 -14.00 5.11 -1.70
C GLY A 146 -13.95 5.82 -3.05
N THR A 147 -15.08 5.88 -3.75
CA THR A 147 -15.22 6.66 -4.99
C THR A 147 -14.96 8.16 -4.75
N GLU A 148 -15.53 8.71 -3.69
CA GLU A 148 -15.29 10.11 -3.30
C GLU A 148 -13.84 10.33 -2.89
N TYR A 149 -13.26 9.40 -2.12
CA TYR A 149 -11.85 9.47 -1.73
C TYR A 149 -10.94 9.54 -2.96
N LEU A 150 -11.09 8.61 -3.91
CA LEU A 150 -10.28 8.53 -5.12
C LEU A 150 -10.48 9.72 -6.06
N ASN A 151 -11.66 10.34 -6.07
CA ASN A 151 -11.92 11.53 -6.86
C ASN A 151 -11.27 12.80 -6.27
N ASN A 152 -11.16 12.90 -4.95
CA ASN A 152 -10.80 14.16 -4.28
C ASN A 152 -9.41 14.12 -3.61
N ASN A 153 -8.87 12.93 -3.34
CA ASN A 153 -7.60 12.79 -2.60
C ASN A 153 -6.51 12.18 -3.47
N THR A 154 -5.27 12.39 -3.05
CA THR A 154 -4.11 11.64 -3.55
C THR A 154 -4.02 10.35 -2.77
N LEU A 155 -4.04 9.22 -3.46
CA LEU A 155 -3.88 7.91 -2.84
C LEU A 155 -2.39 7.66 -2.57
N LEU A 156 -2.05 7.34 -1.32
CA LEU A 156 -0.76 6.74 -1.00
C LEU A 156 -0.76 5.31 -1.55
N GLY A 157 0.21 5.01 -2.40
CA GLY A 157 0.31 3.71 -3.05
C GLY A 157 0.96 2.64 -2.16
N SER A 158 0.63 2.61 -0.87
CA SER A 158 1.16 1.62 0.08
C SER A 158 0.04 0.97 0.87
N ALA A 159 0.03 -0.36 0.90
CA ALA A 159 -0.93 -1.14 1.68
C ALA A 159 -0.74 -0.99 3.20
N CYS A 160 0.42 -0.48 3.65
CA CYS A 160 0.70 -0.23 5.06
C CYS A 160 0.11 1.08 5.58
N SER A 161 -0.45 1.95 4.71
CA SER A 161 -0.94 3.29 5.09
C SER A 161 -2.39 3.32 5.55
N TYR A 162 -3.01 2.18 5.82
CA TYR A 162 -4.40 2.09 6.25
C TYR A 162 -4.74 0.77 6.96
N ILE A 163 -5.73 0.85 7.85
CA ILE A 163 -6.43 -0.33 8.42
C ILE A 163 -7.69 -0.54 7.59
N PHE A 164 -8.02 -1.77 7.23
CA PHE A 164 -9.21 -2.06 6.44
C PHE A 164 -10.01 -3.25 6.98
N ARG A 165 -11.33 -3.20 6.76
CA ARG A 165 -12.24 -4.28 7.12
C ARG A 165 -11.98 -5.49 6.23
N ARG A 166 -11.71 -6.65 6.82
CA ARG A 166 -11.45 -7.90 6.10
C ARG A 166 -12.59 -8.28 5.15
N ALA A 167 -13.83 -8.01 5.52
CA ALA A 167 -15.01 -8.38 4.72
C ALA A 167 -15.06 -7.68 3.34
N ILE A 168 -14.48 -6.48 3.17
CA ILE A 168 -14.49 -5.78 1.87
C ILE A 168 -13.47 -6.34 0.87
N VAL A 169 -12.53 -7.17 1.32
CA VAL A 169 -11.53 -7.81 0.45
C VAL A 169 -12.21 -8.72 -0.58
N GLY A 170 -13.17 -9.54 -0.15
CA GLY A 170 -13.80 -10.53 -1.02
C GLY A 170 -12.77 -11.44 -1.70
N SER A 171 -12.73 -11.43 -3.02
CA SER A 171 -11.77 -12.19 -3.84
C SER A 171 -10.55 -11.37 -4.29
N LEU A 172 -10.37 -10.15 -3.78
CA LEU A 172 -9.24 -9.31 -4.17
C LEU A 172 -7.93 -9.87 -3.59
N LEU A 173 -6.93 -10.01 -4.45
CA LEU A 173 -5.59 -10.46 -4.10
C LEU A 173 -4.56 -9.52 -4.72
N PHE A 174 -3.37 -9.47 -4.13
CA PHE A 174 -2.19 -8.90 -4.79
C PHE A 174 -1.78 -9.78 -5.95
N SER A 175 -1.42 -9.17 -7.08
CA SER A 175 -0.99 -9.90 -8.29
C SER A 175 0.37 -10.57 -8.06
N PRO A 176 0.48 -11.91 -8.15
CA PRO A 176 1.73 -12.64 -7.84
C PRO A 176 2.92 -12.27 -8.72
N ASN A 177 2.65 -11.83 -9.96
CA ASN A 177 3.68 -11.55 -10.96
C ASN A 177 4.21 -10.12 -10.91
N ILE A 178 3.63 -9.28 -10.06
CA ILE A 178 4.03 -7.89 -9.89
C ILE A 178 4.92 -7.79 -8.65
N SER A 179 6.21 -7.50 -8.87
CA SER A 179 7.20 -7.35 -7.81
C SER A 179 7.35 -5.90 -7.33
N PHE A 180 6.83 -4.93 -8.12
CA PHE A 180 6.91 -3.50 -7.82
C PHE A 180 5.59 -2.81 -8.20
N GLY A 181 4.99 -2.13 -7.22
CA GLY A 181 3.74 -1.40 -7.42
C GLY A 181 2.49 -2.26 -7.29
N GLU A 182 2.60 -3.44 -6.70
CA GLU A 182 1.48 -4.31 -6.34
C GLU A 182 0.46 -3.60 -5.45
N ASP A 183 0.94 -2.74 -4.57
CA ASP A 183 0.11 -1.88 -3.72
C ASP A 183 -0.68 -0.85 -4.54
N GLU A 184 -0.08 -0.33 -5.62
CA GLU A 184 -0.73 0.64 -6.52
C GLU A 184 -1.86 0.00 -7.34
N GLU A 185 -1.85 -1.32 -7.51
CA GLU A 185 -2.91 -2.11 -8.11
C GLU A 185 -4.00 -2.48 -7.08
N PHE A 186 -3.60 -3.02 -5.94
CA PHE A 186 -4.50 -3.52 -4.90
C PHE A 186 -5.31 -2.41 -4.23
N THR A 187 -4.64 -1.33 -3.81
CA THR A 187 -5.25 -0.28 -2.98
C THR A 187 -6.45 0.41 -3.64
N PRO A 188 -6.40 0.89 -4.90
CA PRO A 188 -7.56 1.53 -5.51
C PRO A 188 -8.75 0.58 -5.67
N GLN A 189 -8.51 -0.71 -5.91
CA GLN A 189 -9.57 -1.71 -6.00
C GLN A 189 -10.24 -1.95 -4.64
N LEU A 190 -9.45 -2.01 -3.56
CA LEU A 190 -9.97 -2.12 -2.20
C LEU A 190 -10.78 -0.88 -1.82
N PHE A 191 -10.29 0.31 -2.16
CA PHE A 191 -10.96 1.58 -1.84
C PHE A 191 -12.31 1.70 -2.56
N LEU A 192 -12.43 1.29 -3.82
CA LEU A 192 -13.71 1.30 -4.53
C LEU A 192 -14.79 0.43 -3.88
N ARG A 193 -14.41 -0.54 -3.04
CA ARG A 193 -15.34 -1.38 -2.27
C ARG A 193 -15.77 -0.79 -0.93
N ALA A 194 -15.17 0.34 -0.54
CA ALA A 194 -15.41 0.95 0.77
C ALA A 194 -16.47 2.05 0.69
N GLU A 195 -17.45 1.99 1.60
CA GLU A 195 -18.49 3.00 1.75
C GLU A 195 -18.15 4.00 2.86
N ARG A 196 -17.27 3.62 3.79
CA ARG A 196 -16.96 4.40 5.00
C ARG A 196 -15.44 4.46 5.23
N ILE A 197 -14.80 5.44 4.60
CA ILE A 197 -13.39 5.74 4.78
C ILE A 197 -13.23 6.91 5.73
N PHE A 198 -12.54 6.70 6.84
CA PHE A 198 -12.12 7.75 7.75
C PHE A 198 -10.69 8.16 7.40
N LYS A 199 -10.54 9.38 6.87
CA LYS A 199 -9.23 9.93 6.51
C LYS A 199 -8.68 10.74 7.67
N THR A 200 -7.81 10.14 8.49
CA THR A 200 -7.17 10.83 9.61
C THR A 200 -6.01 11.69 9.14
N GLN A 201 -5.60 12.63 10.00
CA GLN A 201 -4.38 13.44 9.83
C GLN A 201 -3.23 12.92 10.70
N THR A 202 -3.45 11.83 11.44
CA THR A 202 -2.44 11.23 12.29
C THR A 202 -1.38 10.50 11.48
N SER A 203 -0.16 10.41 12.00
CA SER A 203 0.95 9.66 11.38
C SER A 203 1.47 8.58 12.34
N PRO A 204 0.73 7.47 12.48
CA PRO A 204 1.00 6.44 13.46
C PRO A 204 1.98 5.36 12.98
N TYR A 205 2.46 5.43 11.76
CA TYR A 205 3.30 4.41 11.15
C TYR A 205 4.66 5.01 10.81
N TYR A 206 5.70 4.53 11.48
CA TYR A 206 7.07 4.92 11.17
C TYR A 206 7.64 4.03 10.09
N ASN A 207 7.96 4.65 8.95
CA ASN A 207 8.60 3.98 7.83
C ASN A 207 10.10 4.28 7.85
N ARG A 208 10.93 3.24 7.99
CA ARG A 208 12.39 3.42 7.94
C ARG A 208 12.81 3.75 6.51
N VAL A 209 13.32 4.96 6.33
CA VAL A 209 13.61 5.56 5.01
C VAL A 209 14.77 4.88 4.29
N ASP A 210 15.57 4.06 4.98
CA ASP A 210 16.74 3.39 4.41
C ASP A 210 16.41 2.23 3.44
N LYS A 211 15.12 2.03 3.12
CA LYS A 211 14.63 0.93 2.26
C LYS A 211 15.18 0.93 0.83
N TYR A 212 15.60 2.07 0.35
CA TYR A 212 16.25 2.17 -0.95
C TYR A 212 17.69 2.65 -0.74
N ALA A 213 18.56 1.74 -0.32
CA ALA A 213 19.98 2.00 -0.51
C ALA A 213 20.16 2.45 -1.97
N PRO A 214 20.89 3.55 -2.22
CA PRO A 214 21.05 4.11 -3.57
C PRO A 214 21.53 3.11 -4.64
N GLY A 215 21.90 1.89 -4.28
CA GLY A 215 22.36 0.82 -5.18
C GLY A 215 21.32 -0.19 -5.67
N GLU A 216 20.13 -0.27 -5.08
CA GLU A 216 19.17 -1.32 -5.49
C GLU A 216 18.53 -1.09 -6.87
N LEU A 217 18.43 0.15 -7.31
CA LEU A 217 17.93 0.53 -8.64
C LEU A 217 19.05 0.86 -9.63
N GLU A 218 20.32 0.58 -9.33
CA GLU A 218 21.43 0.82 -10.26
C GLU A 218 21.56 -0.25 -11.35
N ASN A 219 20.96 -1.43 -11.16
CA ASN A 219 20.97 -2.48 -12.17
C ASN A 219 19.89 -2.19 -13.24
N LYS A 220 20.33 -2.12 -14.50
CA LYS A 220 19.47 -1.88 -15.67
C LYS A 220 18.30 -2.87 -15.74
N ASP A 221 18.54 -4.16 -15.43
CA ASP A 221 17.51 -5.19 -15.49
C ASP A 221 16.42 -4.95 -14.44
N LYS A 222 16.79 -4.55 -13.21
CA LYS A 222 15.82 -4.19 -12.17
C LYS A 222 15.02 -2.95 -12.56
N ILE A 223 15.64 -1.95 -13.20
CA ILE A 223 14.94 -0.76 -13.72
C ILE A 223 13.91 -1.17 -14.79
N ASP A 224 14.27 -2.05 -15.69
CA ASP A 224 13.37 -2.48 -16.76
C ASP A 224 12.18 -3.26 -16.17
N ILE A 225 12.42 -4.20 -15.25
CA ILE A 225 11.37 -4.93 -14.52
C ILE A 225 10.45 -3.96 -13.77
N HIS A 226 11.01 -2.96 -13.08
CA HIS A 226 10.22 -1.95 -12.37
C HIS A 226 9.31 -1.17 -13.32
N MET A 227 9.82 -0.78 -14.48
CA MET A 227 9.05 -0.05 -15.49
C MET A 227 7.96 -0.92 -16.12
N ASP A 228 8.27 -2.20 -16.39
CA ASP A 228 7.32 -3.16 -16.95
C ASP A 228 6.18 -3.44 -15.96
N ASN A 229 6.49 -3.67 -14.69
CA ASN A 229 5.47 -3.87 -13.64
C ASN A 229 4.56 -2.63 -13.49
N LYS A 230 5.13 -1.42 -13.51
CA LYS A 230 4.29 -0.20 -13.45
C LYS A 230 3.34 -0.08 -14.64
N LEU A 231 3.78 -0.44 -15.84
CA LEU A 231 2.90 -0.46 -17.00
C LEU A 231 1.82 -1.54 -16.86
N GLU A 232 2.18 -2.73 -16.38
CA GLU A 232 1.25 -3.83 -16.16
C GLU A 232 0.15 -3.46 -15.16
N VAL A 233 0.51 -2.83 -14.02
CA VAL A 233 -0.45 -2.27 -13.05
C VAL A 233 -1.45 -1.32 -13.71
N ILE A 234 -0.96 -0.38 -14.54
CA ILE A 234 -1.83 0.57 -15.25
C ILE A 234 -2.80 -0.17 -16.18
N LEU A 235 -2.32 -1.18 -16.91
CA LEU A 235 -3.14 -1.96 -17.83
C LEU A 235 -4.15 -2.85 -17.11
N HIS A 236 -3.81 -3.42 -15.96
CA HIS A 236 -4.74 -4.15 -15.11
C HIS A 236 -5.88 -3.24 -14.64
N LEU A 237 -5.55 -2.07 -14.10
CA LEU A 237 -6.57 -1.09 -13.68
C LEU A 237 -7.42 -0.59 -14.87
N GLN A 238 -6.83 -0.46 -16.06
CA GLN A 238 -7.57 -0.09 -17.27
C GLN A 238 -8.61 -1.14 -17.65
N LYS A 239 -8.28 -2.43 -17.57
CA LYS A 239 -9.21 -3.54 -17.84
C LYS A 239 -10.41 -3.52 -16.87
N LEU A 240 -10.23 -3.06 -15.65
CA LEU A 240 -11.31 -2.97 -14.66
C LEU A 240 -12.36 -1.91 -15.01
N LEU A 241 -12.05 -0.93 -15.85
CA LEU A 241 -13.01 0.11 -16.26
C LEU A 241 -14.28 -0.46 -16.89
N ASP A 242 -14.19 -1.62 -17.55
CA ASP A 242 -15.34 -2.27 -18.17
C ASP A 242 -16.23 -3.01 -17.16
N THR A 243 -15.68 -3.36 -15.99
CA THR A 243 -16.34 -4.16 -14.96
C THR A 243 -16.89 -3.34 -13.80
N VAL A 244 -16.29 -2.16 -13.52
CA VAL A 244 -16.74 -1.30 -12.43
C VAL A 244 -18.00 -0.49 -12.81
N PRO A 245 -18.85 -0.15 -11.82
CA PRO A 245 -20.00 0.73 -12.03
C PRO A 245 -19.61 2.07 -12.66
N VAL A 246 -20.52 2.68 -13.42
CA VAL A 246 -20.27 3.95 -14.13
C VAL A 246 -19.82 5.07 -13.18
N ALA A 247 -20.38 5.12 -11.97
CA ALA A 247 -20.04 6.12 -10.96
C ALA A 247 -18.57 6.03 -10.50
N GLU A 248 -17.99 4.82 -10.52
CA GLU A 248 -16.62 4.56 -10.08
C GLU A 248 -15.59 4.78 -11.20
N ARG A 249 -16.03 4.71 -12.47
CA ARG A 249 -15.14 4.87 -13.64
C ARG A 249 -14.36 6.17 -13.64
N GLN A 250 -14.97 7.26 -13.17
CA GLN A 250 -14.28 8.56 -13.11
C GLN A 250 -13.11 8.50 -12.10
N ALA A 251 -13.33 7.93 -10.93
CA ALA A 251 -12.33 7.78 -9.89
C ALA A 251 -11.17 6.88 -10.35
N LEU A 252 -11.50 5.75 -10.97
CA LEU A 252 -10.50 4.83 -11.51
C LEU A 252 -9.71 5.45 -12.68
N ASN A 253 -10.36 6.16 -13.60
CA ASN A 253 -9.69 6.90 -14.67
C ASN A 253 -8.73 7.97 -14.15
N ARG A 254 -9.10 8.67 -13.06
CA ARG A 254 -8.21 9.61 -12.39
C ARG A 254 -6.95 8.91 -11.88
N ARG A 255 -7.11 7.75 -11.22
CA ARG A 255 -5.96 6.97 -10.73
C ARG A 255 -5.08 6.48 -11.87
N ILE A 256 -5.65 5.93 -12.93
CA ILE A 256 -4.92 5.49 -14.13
C ILE A 256 -4.12 6.66 -14.74
N ALA A 257 -4.70 7.84 -14.83
CA ALA A 257 -4.01 9.02 -15.36
C ALA A 257 -2.85 9.47 -14.47
N GLN A 258 -3.00 9.40 -13.13
CA GLN A 258 -1.92 9.68 -12.18
C GLN A 258 -0.79 8.66 -12.32
N LEU A 259 -1.10 7.37 -12.35
CA LEU A 259 -0.10 6.31 -12.54
C LEU A 259 0.61 6.41 -13.89
N SER A 260 -0.10 6.78 -14.96
CA SER A 260 0.50 7.03 -16.28
C SER A 260 1.47 8.22 -16.24
N MET A 261 1.16 9.28 -15.49
CA MET A 261 2.10 10.37 -15.24
C MET A 261 3.31 9.87 -14.44
N ASP A 262 3.09 9.11 -13.36
CA ASP A 262 4.17 8.60 -12.50
C ASP A 262 5.07 7.61 -13.25
N TYR A 263 4.54 6.81 -14.15
CA TYR A 263 5.31 5.98 -15.08
C TYR A 263 6.29 6.81 -15.93
N LEU A 264 5.83 7.92 -16.50
CA LEU A 264 6.70 8.83 -17.27
C LEU A 264 7.73 9.55 -16.38
N VAL A 265 7.33 9.97 -15.17
CA VAL A 265 8.24 10.59 -14.18
C VAL A 265 9.33 9.60 -13.78
N ASN A 266 8.98 8.36 -13.48
CA ASN A 266 9.94 7.31 -13.12
C ASN A 266 10.88 6.96 -14.29
N ASN A 267 10.36 6.92 -15.52
CA ASN A 267 11.22 6.75 -16.69
C ASN A 267 12.28 7.85 -16.80
N ILE A 268 11.89 9.12 -16.53
CA ILE A 268 12.85 10.24 -16.51
C ILE A 268 13.89 10.05 -15.39
N ARG A 269 13.44 9.72 -14.17
CA ARG A 269 14.33 9.55 -13.02
C ARG A 269 15.32 8.41 -13.20
N LEU A 270 14.85 7.26 -13.64
CA LEU A 270 15.64 6.02 -13.67
C LEU A 270 16.52 5.93 -14.92
N LYS A 271 16.01 6.36 -16.06
CA LYS A 271 16.74 6.23 -17.34
C LYS A 271 17.36 7.52 -17.83
N HIS A 272 16.87 8.67 -17.40
CA HIS A 272 17.34 10.03 -17.73
C HIS A 272 17.68 10.24 -19.22
N SER A 273 16.84 9.73 -20.12
CA SER A 273 17.06 9.68 -21.56
C SER A 273 15.83 10.09 -22.34
N LEU A 274 15.99 11.03 -23.29
CA LEU A 274 14.92 11.45 -24.19
C LEU A 274 14.44 10.30 -25.09
N ILE A 275 15.34 9.41 -25.49
CA ILE A 275 15.01 8.24 -26.31
C ILE A 275 14.10 7.31 -25.50
N SER A 276 14.47 7.00 -24.26
CA SER A 276 13.68 6.17 -23.36
C SER A 276 12.33 6.79 -23.06
N LEU A 277 12.29 8.10 -22.76
CA LEU A 277 11.03 8.82 -22.52
C LEU A 277 10.09 8.77 -23.74
N ASN A 278 10.62 8.97 -24.95
CA ASN A 278 9.82 8.86 -26.17
C ASN A 278 9.34 7.41 -26.42
N HIS A 279 10.11 6.40 -26.00
CA HIS A 279 9.66 5.00 -26.03
C HIS A 279 8.50 4.78 -25.04
N ALA A 280 8.64 5.21 -23.78
CA ALA A 280 7.59 5.12 -22.78
C ALA A 280 6.28 5.83 -23.21
N ILE A 281 6.39 7.00 -23.85
CA ILE A 281 5.24 7.70 -24.44
C ILE A 281 4.58 6.87 -25.56
N ARG A 282 5.35 6.20 -26.39
CA ARG A 282 4.80 5.32 -27.44
C ARG A 282 4.08 4.11 -26.85
N GLU A 283 4.63 3.51 -25.79
CA GLU A 283 3.95 2.41 -25.08
C GLU A 283 2.60 2.85 -24.52
N LEU A 284 2.54 3.95 -23.76
CA LEU A 284 1.26 4.48 -23.27
C LEU A 284 0.28 4.80 -24.42
N ARG A 285 0.79 5.30 -25.57
CA ARG A 285 -0.07 5.61 -26.74
C ARG A 285 -0.69 4.36 -27.35
N LYS A 286 0.04 3.25 -27.43
CA LYS A 286 -0.49 1.95 -27.91
C LYS A 286 -1.73 1.49 -27.15
N HIS A 287 -1.78 1.82 -25.85
CA HIS A 287 -2.88 1.46 -24.96
C HIS A 287 -3.92 2.57 -24.76
N GLY A 288 -3.85 3.68 -25.54
CA GLY A 288 -4.79 4.79 -25.43
C GLY A 288 -4.61 5.66 -24.17
N LEU A 289 -3.50 5.51 -23.46
CA LEU A 289 -3.18 6.21 -22.20
C LEU A 289 -2.41 7.53 -22.42
N TYR A 290 -2.02 7.79 -23.65
CA TYR A 290 -1.39 9.05 -24.07
C TYR A 290 -2.06 9.61 -25.34
N PRO A 291 -2.36 10.94 -25.41
CA PRO A 291 -1.98 11.99 -24.46
C PRO A 291 -2.67 11.86 -23.11
N LEU A 292 -1.98 12.27 -22.04
CA LEU A 292 -2.58 12.28 -20.69
C LEU A 292 -3.88 13.11 -20.69
N PRO A 293 -4.95 12.65 -19.99
CA PRO A 293 -6.27 13.31 -19.99
C PRO A 293 -6.20 14.80 -19.63
N ASN A 294 -7.00 15.62 -20.35
CA ASN A 294 -7.11 17.06 -20.06
C ASN A 294 -8.07 17.30 -18.88
N LYS A 295 -7.62 16.96 -17.68
CA LYS A 295 -8.36 17.11 -16.42
C LYS A 295 -7.51 17.82 -15.37
N GLU A 296 -8.16 18.56 -14.49
CA GLU A 296 -7.51 19.32 -13.41
C GLU A 296 -7.40 18.48 -12.14
N TYR A 297 -6.66 17.36 -12.19
CA TYR A 297 -6.52 16.48 -11.03
C TYR A 297 -5.67 17.09 -9.90
N THR A 298 -4.50 17.62 -10.23
CA THR A 298 -3.60 18.35 -9.32
C THR A 298 -2.79 19.39 -10.10
N LYS A 299 -2.28 20.43 -9.40
CA LYS A 299 -1.37 21.42 -10.02
C LYS A 299 -0.16 20.75 -10.66
N LYS A 300 0.44 19.75 -9.97
CA LYS A 300 1.58 18.97 -10.47
C LYS A 300 1.22 18.22 -11.76
N TYR A 301 0.08 17.55 -11.78
CA TYR A 301 -0.39 16.84 -12.97
C TYR A 301 -0.58 17.76 -14.17
N MET A 302 -1.26 18.88 -13.98
CA MET A 302 -1.52 19.84 -15.06
C MET A 302 -0.22 20.42 -15.66
N MET A 303 0.72 20.79 -14.79
CA MET A 303 2.03 21.30 -15.24
C MET A 303 2.79 20.22 -16.02
N PHE A 304 2.92 19.03 -15.47
CA PHE A 304 3.59 17.91 -16.12
C PHE A 304 2.96 17.57 -17.48
N ARG A 305 1.63 17.48 -17.53
CA ARG A 305 0.88 17.18 -18.75
C ARG A 305 1.16 18.21 -19.88
N LYS A 306 1.22 19.51 -19.55
CA LYS A 306 1.55 20.56 -20.52
C LYS A 306 2.97 20.39 -21.06
N MET A 307 3.94 20.12 -20.19
CA MET A 307 5.34 19.97 -20.57
C MET A 307 5.58 18.71 -21.38
N ILE A 308 5.07 17.54 -20.96
CA ILE A 308 5.29 16.26 -21.63
C ILE A 308 4.72 16.22 -23.04
N GLY A 309 3.70 17.05 -23.32
CA GLY A 309 3.04 17.17 -24.61
C GLY A 309 3.91 17.80 -25.71
N THR A 310 4.96 18.55 -25.36
CA THR A 310 5.83 19.27 -26.30
C THR A 310 7.25 18.74 -26.28
N TYR A 311 7.96 18.85 -27.40
CA TYR A 311 9.37 18.43 -27.49
C TYR A 311 10.28 19.21 -26.53
N VAL A 312 10.15 20.54 -26.51
CA VAL A 312 10.91 21.42 -25.62
C VAL A 312 10.58 21.11 -24.15
N GLY A 313 9.31 20.87 -23.82
CA GLY A 313 8.89 20.51 -22.47
C GLY A 313 9.47 19.17 -22.01
N ARG A 314 9.62 18.17 -22.90
CA ARG A 314 10.29 16.89 -22.55
C ARG A 314 11.75 17.10 -22.19
N ILE A 315 12.46 17.94 -22.96
CA ILE A 315 13.85 18.29 -22.65
C ILE A 315 13.91 19.02 -21.30
N ALA A 316 13.04 20.00 -21.06
CA ALA A 316 12.98 20.71 -19.78
C ALA A 316 12.70 19.76 -18.60
N LEU A 317 11.82 18.76 -18.75
CA LEU A 317 11.53 17.77 -17.72
C LEU A 317 12.76 16.92 -17.36
N LEU A 318 13.63 16.58 -18.32
CA LEU A 318 14.90 15.89 -18.04
C LEU A 318 15.85 16.71 -17.15
N PHE A 319 15.83 18.04 -17.27
CA PHE A 319 16.63 18.92 -16.39
C PHE A 319 15.98 19.17 -15.03
N LEU A 320 14.65 19.25 -14.98
CA LEU A 320 13.90 19.55 -13.74
C LEU A 320 13.75 18.35 -12.82
N ILE A 321 13.61 17.16 -13.39
CA ILE A 321 13.48 15.90 -12.63
C ILE A 321 14.86 15.28 -12.54
N LYS A 322 15.49 15.45 -11.36
CA LYS A 322 16.82 14.89 -11.09
C LYS A 322 16.77 13.35 -11.01
N LYS A 323 17.90 12.75 -11.37
CA LYS A 323 18.16 11.32 -11.22
C LYS A 323 18.15 10.91 -9.74
#